data_fd4f8825f1843078b7a3a372f2d43cb1
#
_entry.id   fd4f8825f1843078b7a3a372f2d43cb1
#
_cell.length_a   1.000
_cell.length_b   1.000
_cell.length_c   1.000
_cell.angle_alpha   90.00
_cell.angle_beta   90.00
_cell.angle_gamma   90.00
#
_symmetry.space_group_name_H-M   'P 1'
#
loop_
_entity.id
_entity.type
_entity.pdbx_description
1 polymer ?
#
loop_
_entity_poly.entity_id
_entity_poly.type
_entity_poly.pdbx_seq_one_letter_code
_entity_poly.pdbx_strand_id
1 'polypeptide(L)'
;MIRFSKLTVVLTLAASLLATSACGFKRKKYENPITKDTQQPDKLLYDKSIRDIEKGRFELARLTLNTLINTYDTSEFLAKAKLAIADSWYREGGTHGMAQAEAEYKDFILFYPAMEEAAESQKRICDIHIGLMEKADRDQNNALRAEYECKQLVTQFPNSKFVLETEQKLRNIQEALAQNEMVVGDYYHHKGANAAAANRLGAVVGQYPLFSRADFALWEEADSLRKMGKPAREKEGEALAKIVRDYPLSPWVEQSKKRLKDLEMPIPEPDPRAIAHMRFEQENRTKLSLLARDTQFLKRGPDVSGAAKSGMPTMTTPKASVPLSVPIPASTAATNTTPVTGVNDVTIAPVANGTSALDTKPDARTTLPANAKPADPNAAKPEPAKPEEVTAAAAGANKPAAADKKKKKKKTGKTDLTKTTSSQE
;
A
#
# COMPACT_ATOMS: atom_id res chain seq x y z
N MET A 1 -55.45 5.42 -44.29
CA MET A 1 -54.87 4.92 -43.00
C MET A 1 -53.61 5.63 -42.55
N ILE A 2 -52.85 6.34 -43.36
CA ILE A 2 -51.54 6.95 -43.01
C ILE A 2 -51.67 8.26 -42.22
N ARG A 3 -52.78 8.97 -42.27
CA ARG A 3 -53.00 10.25 -41.54
C ARG A 3 -53.28 10.06 -40.03
N PHE A 4 -53.91 8.94 -39.63
CA PHE A 4 -54.20 8.63 -38.22
C PHE A 4 -52.93 8.28 -37.43
N SER A 5 -51.98 7.61 -38.04
CA SER A 5 -50.70 7.21 -37.41
C SER A 5 -49.81 8.41 -37.02
N LYS A 6 -49.80 9.46 -37.85
CA LYS A 6 -49.02 10.68 -37.54
C LYS A 6 -49.61 11.50 -36.40
N LEU A 7 -50.96 11.51 -36.31
CA LEU A 7 -51.64 12.22 -35.22
C LEU A 7 -51.43 11.55 -33.87
N THR A 8 -51.43 10.21 -33.82
CA THR A 8 -51.13 9.45 -32.58
C THR A 8 -49.70 9.62 -32.13
N VAL A 9 -48.72 9.65 -33.05
CA VAL A 9 -47.29 9.87 -32.70
C VAL A 9 -47.09 11.30 -32.16
N VAL A 10 -47.73 12.32 -32.75
CA VAL A 10 -47.63 13.69 -32.25
C VAL A 10 -48.30 13.84 -30.89
N LEU A 11 -49.42 13.17 -30.66
CA LEU A 11 -50.10 13.20 -29.36
C LEU A 11 -49.31 12.50 -28.25
N THR A 12 -48.66 11.39 -28.55
CA THR A 12 -47.79 10.69 -27.58
C THR A 12 -46.54 11.48 -27.28
N LEU A 13 -45.96 12.16 -28.30
CA LEU A 13 -44.77 13.02 -28.08
C LEU A 13 -45.14 14.25 -27.23
N ALA A 14 -46.31 14.88 -27.47
CA ALA A 14 -46.79 15.99 -26.67
C ALA A 14 -47.14 15.58 -25.23
N ALA A 15 -47.71 14.39 -25.02
CA ALA A 15 -47.96 13.84 -23.68
C ALA A 15 -46.67 13.54 -22.91
N SER A 16 -45.64 13.04 -23.59
CA SER A 16 -44.33 12.80 -22.96
C SER A 16 -43.61 14.11 -22.57
N LEU A 17 -43.70 15.15 -23.36
CA LEU A 17 -43.17 16.48 -23.04
C LEU A 17 -43.91 17.16 -21.87
N LEU A 18 -45.23 16.96 -21.74
CA LEU A 18 -45.97 17.44 -20.58
C LEU A 18 -45.70 16.69 -19.30
N ALA A 19 -45.39 15.38 -19.39
CA ALA A 19 -45.00 14.57 -18.23
C ALA A 19 -43.64 14.97 -17.65
N THR A 20 -42.70 15.43 -18.46
CA THR A 20 -41.37 15.88 -17.98
C THR A 20 -41.45 17.26 -17.30
N SER A 21 -42.44 18.07 -17.58
CA SER A 21 -42.62 19.37 -16.92
C SER A 21 -43.25 19.28 -15.53
N ALA A 22 -43.83 18.13 -15.17
CA ALA A 22 -44.50 17.93 -13.88
C ALA A 22 -43.58 17.60 -12.70
N CYS A 23 -42.27 17.32 -12.95
CA CYS A 23 -41.28 17.22 -11.90
C CYS A 23 -40.91 18.61 -11.36
N GLY A 24 -41.86 19.26 -10.70
CA GLY A 24 -41.61 20.44 -9.89
C GLY A 24 -40.66 20.09 -8.75
N PHE A 25 -39.35 20.30 -8.95
CA PHE A 25 -38.37 20.31 -7.85
C PHE A 25 -38.77 21.39 -6.85
N LYS A 26 -39.53 21.02 -5.84
CA LYS A 26 -39.71 21.87 -4.65
C LYS A 26 -38.34 22.02 -4.01
N ARG A 27 -37.62 23.09 -4.36
CA ARG A 27 -36.44 23.49 -3.61
C ARG A 27 -36.89 23.78 -2.17
N LYS A 28 -36.63 22.85 -1.24
CA LYS A 28 -36.80 23.13 0.16
C LYS A 28 -35.94 24.35 0.46
N LYS A 29 -36.54 25.45 0.90
CA LYS A 29 -35.81 26.60 1.40
C LYS A 29 -34.93 26.12 2.54
N TYR A 30 -33.64 26.44 2.49
CA TYR A 30 -32.72 26.16 3.61
C TYR A 30 -33.17 27.06 4.78
N GLU A 31 -33.69 26.43 5.82
CA GLU A 31 -33.96 27.09 7.07
C GLU A 31 -32.73 26.95 7.95
N ASN A 32 -32.22 28.07 8.44
CA ASN A 32 -31.11 28.04 9.37
C ASN A 32 -31.59 27.33 10.65
N PRO A 33 -30.96 26.20 11.06
CA PRO A 33 -31.40 25.47 12.25
C PRO A 33 -31.12 26.22 13.55
N ILE A 34 -30.32 27.30 13.51
CA ILE A 34 -29.93 28.09 14.66
C ILE A 34 -30.75 29.40 14.69
N THR A 35 -31.56 29.56 15.68
CA THR A 35 -32.22 30.83 16.03
C THR A 35 -31.56 31.44 17.26
N LYS A 36 -31.83 32.73 17.55
CA LYS A 36 -31.23 33.44 18.70
C LYS A 36 -31.51 32.77 20.06
N ASP A 37 -32.60 32.00 20.17
CA ASP A 37 -33.05 31.33 21.40
C ASP A 37 -32.74 29.84 21.43
N THR A 38 -31.84 29.34 20.52
CA THR A 38 -31.52 27.93 20.45
C THR A 38 -30.63 27.51 21.61
N GLN A 39 -31.12 26.61 22.46
CA GLN A 39 -30.31 25.94 23.46
C GLN A 39 -29.39 24.93 22.80
N GLN A 40 -28.09 24.93 23.15
CA GLN A 40 -27.06 24.04 22.60
C GLN A 40 -27.00 24.04 21.03
N PRO A 41 -26.66 25.18 20.42
CA PRO A 41 -26.60 25.29 18.96
C PRO A 41 -25.51 24.38 18.32
N ASP A 42 -24.43 24.12 19.06
CA ASP A 42 -23.34 23.20 18.68
C ASP A 42 -23.85 21.75 18.54
N LYS A 43 -24.64 21.27 19.50
CA LYS A 43 -25.27 19.94 19.41
C LYS A 43 -26.21 19.83 18.21
N LEU A 44 -27.01 20.86 17.94
CA LEU A 44 -27.91 20.86 16.79
C LEU A 44 -27.17 20.81 15.46
N LEU A 45 -26.04 21.49 15.35
CA LEU A 45 -25.16 21.40 14.17
C LEU A 45 -24.56 20.01 14.03
N TYR A 46 -24.08 19.43 15.13
CA TYR A 46 -23.54 18.09 15.15
C TYR A 46 -24.61 17.07 14.69
N ASP A 47 -25.76 17.03 15.35
CA ASP A 47 -26.85 16.09 15.04
C ASP A 47 -27.37 16.24 13.61
N LYS A 48 -27.41 17.48 13.08
CA LYS A 48 -27.76 17.73 11.69
C LYS A 48 -26.73 17.12 10.75
N SER A 49 -25.44 17.31 11.03
CA SER A 49 -24.35 16.80 10.19
C SER A 49 -24.33 15.27 10.15
N ILE A 50 -24.55 14.61 11.31
CA ILE A 50 -24.66 13.15 11.35
C ILE A 50 -25.81 12.64 10.47
N ARG A 51 -27.00 13.28 10.56
CA ARG A 51 -28.13 12.93 9.67
C ARG A 51 -27.83 13.19 8.19
N ASP A 52 -27.01 14.19 7.86
CA ASP A 52 -26.61 14.44 6.48
C ASP A 52 -25.60 13.42 5.98
N ILE A 53 -24.66 12.94 6.83
CA ILE A 53 -23.77 11.81 6.53
C ILE A 53 -24.57 10.53 6.25
N GLU A 54 -25.56 10.22 7.10
CA GLU A 54 -26.42 9.03 6.94
C GLU A 54 -27.20 9.06 5.61
N LYS A 55 -27.54 10.26 5.14
CA LYS A 55 -28.24 10.49 3.86
C LYS A 55 -27.30 10.59 2.66
N GLY A 56 -26.00 10.40 2.84
CA GLY A 56 -24.98 10.53 1.79
C GLY A 56 -24.71 11.96 1.34
N ARG A 57 -25.07 12.97 2.15
CA ARG A 57 -24.85 14.39 1.85
C ARG A 57 -23.52 14.86 2.46
N PHE A 58 -22.42 14.23 2.06
CA PHE A 58 -21.13 14.37 2.70
C PHE A 58 -20.59 15.80 2.71
N GLU A 59 -20.65 16.50 1.58
CA GLU A 59 -20.18 17.90 1.51
C GLU A 59 -20.95 18.84 2.45
N LEU A 60 -22.29 18.70 2.49
CA LEU A 60 -23.13 19.53 3.38
C LEU A 60 -22.84 19.24 4.84
N ALA A 61 -22.62 17.96 5.18
CA ALA A 61 -22.26 17.55 6.53
C ALA A 61 -20.91 18.15 6.94
N ARG A 62 -19.87 18.03 6.11
CA ARG A 62 -18.54 18.62 6.35
C ARG A 62 -18.60 20.14 6.52
N LEU A 63 -19.37 20.84 5.67
CA LEU A 63 -19.58 22.29 5.80
C LEU A 63 -20.20 22.65 7.16
N THR A 64 -21.23 21.87 7.58
CA THR A 64 -21.91 22.08 8.88
C THR A 64 -20.97 21.79 10.05
N LEU A 65 -20.14 20.70 9.97
CA LEU A 65 -19.15 20.36 11.00
C LEU A 65 -18.03 21.41 11.10
N ASN A 66 -17.54 21.91 9.96
CA ASN A 66 -16.54 22.97 9.96
C ASN A 66 -17.11 24.27 10.54
N THR A 67 -18.40 24.56 10.30
CA THR A 67 -19.07 25.70 10.96
C THR A 67 -19.11 25.51 12.47
N LEU A 68 -19.40 24.29 12.96
CA LEU A 68 -19.36 23.99 14.39
C LEU A 68 -17.96 24.22 14.96
N ILE A 69 -16.93 23.64 14.35
CA ILE A 69 -15.53 23.70 14.81
C ILE A 69 -15.04 25.16 14.88
N ASN A 70 -15.38 25.96 13.86
CA ASN A 70 -14.89 27.34 13.76
C ASN A 70 -15.69 28.34 14.62
N THR A 71 -16.93 28.00 15.00
CA THR A 71 -17.79 28.91 15.74
C THR A 71 -17.82 28.61 17.24
N TYR A 72 -17.64 27.36 17.63
CA TYR A 72 -17.79 26.89 19.01
C TYR A 72 -16.51 26.14 19.44
N ASP A 73 -15.44 26.91 19.66
CA ASP A 73 -14.09 26.39 19.98
C ASP A 73 -13.98 25.71 21.35
N THR A 74 -14.97 25.89 22.24
CA THR A 74 -15.06 25.25 23.55
C THR A 74 -16.10 24.15 23.65
N SER A 75 -16.71 23.77 22.53
CA SER A 75 -17.76 22.74 22.47
C SER A 75 -17.24 21.35 22.82
N GLU A 76 -18.01 20.60 23.60
CA GLU A 76 -17.77 19.18 23.89
C GLU A 76 -17.86 18.28 22.60
N PHE A 77 -18.45 18.81 21.52
CA PHE A 77 -18.59 18.13 20.24
C PHE A 77 -17.40 18.28 19.30
N LEU A 78 -16.36 19.07 19.64
CA LEU A 78 -15.23 19.35 18.74
C LEU A 78 -14.52 18.06 18.29
N ALA A 79 -14.13 17.20 19.21
CA ALA A 79 -13.47 15.95 18.89
C ALA A 79 -14.38 15.04 18.03
N LYS A 80 -15.65 14.93 18.41
CA LYS A 80 -16.66 14.15 17.64
C LYS A 80 -16.90 14.74 16.27
N ALA A 81 -16.87 16.07 16.12
CA ALA A 81 -17.04 16.75 14.84
C ALA A 81 -15.85 16.48 13.89
N LYS A 82 -14.62 16.55 14.41
CA LYS A 82 -13.42 16.19 13.62
C LYS A 82 -13.45 14.73 13.17
N LEU A 83 -13.79 13.81 14.06
CA LEU A 83 -13.94 12.40 13.72
C LEU A 83 -15.04 12.18 12.67
N ALA A 84 -16.18 12.87 12.80
CA ALA A 84 -17.27 12.78 11.84
C ALA A 84 -16.89 13.31 10.44
N ILE A 85 -15.99 14.30 10.35
CA ILE A 85 -15.41 14.74 9.07
C ILE A 85 -14.62 13.60 8.42
N ALA A 86 -13.72 12.97 9.18
CA ALA A 86 -12.94 11.82 8.71
C ALA A 86 -13.86 10.66 8.25
N ASP A 87 -14.85 10.31 9.06
CA ASP A 87 -15.85 9.29 8.72
C ASP A 87 -16.67 9.64 7.46
N SER A 88 -16.97 10.91 7.24
CA SER A 88 -17.68 11.36 6.06
C SER A 88 -16.89 11.10 4.79
N TRP A 89 -15.57 11.40 4.80
CA TRP A 89 -14.66 11.12 3.70
C TRP A 89 -14.50 9.62 3.46
N TYR A 90 -14.37 8.85 4.53
CA TYR A 90 -14.28 7.39 4.45
C TYR A 90 -15.53 6.76 3.80
N ARG A 91 -16.73 7.23 4.20
CA ARG A 91 -18.01 6.74 3.64
C ARG A 91 -18.26 7.21 2.20
N GLU A 92 -17.78 8.40 1.85
CA GLU A 92 -17.85 8.89 0.47
C GLU A 92 -17.02 8.00 -0.46
N GLY A 93 -15.88 7.52 0.00
CA GLY A 93 -15.05 6.55 -0.70
C GLY A 93 -14.31 7.14 -1.90
N GLY A 94 -13.90 6.25 -2.82
CA GLY A 94 -13.04 6.63 -3.94
C GLY A 94 -11.61 6.99 -3.51
N THR A 95 -10.71 7.15 -4.47
CA THR A 95 -9.29 7.42 -4.17
C THR A 95 -9.09 8.74 -3.41
N HIS A 96 -9.82 9.78 -3.83
CA HIS A 96 -9.76 11.09 -3.17
C HIS A 96 -10.33 11.03 -1.75
N GLY A 97 -11.54 10.47 -1.57
CA GLY A 97 -12.18 10.35 -0.27
C GLY A 97 -11.34 9.54 0.73
N MET A 98 -10.73 8.44 0.28
CA MET A 98 -9.86 7.64 1.15
C MET A 98 -8.58 8.39 1.55
N ALA A 99 -7.96 9.16 0.65
CA ALA A 99 -6.80 9.98 0.97
C ALA A 99 -7.12 11.10 1.97
N GLN A 100 -8.27 11.76 1.80
CA GLN A 100 -8.73 12.78 2.76
C GLN A 100 -9.10 12.15 4.11
N ALA A 101 -9.78 11.00 4.12
CA ALA A 101 -10.08 10.28 5.35
C ALA A 101 -8.82 9.92 6.13
N GLU A 102 -7.77 9.42 5.45
CA GLU A 102 -6.48 9.11 6.07
C GLU A 102 -5.88 10.36 6.75
N ALA A 103 -5.87 11.50 6.05
CA ALA A 103 -5.34 12.75 6.59
C ALA A 103 -6.12 13.21 7.83
N GLU A 104 -7.45 13.24 7.76
CA GLU A 104 -8.32 13.66 8.87
C GLU A 104 -8.23 12.71 10.08
N TYR A 105 -8.12 11.37 9.85
CA TYR A 105 -7.89 10.43 10.96
C TYR A 105 -6.53 10.63 11.61
N LYS A 106 -5.46 10.91 10.84
CA LYS A 106 -4.13 11.24 11.38
C LYS A 106 -4.16 12.52 12.21
N ASP A 107 -4.83 13.54 11.73
CA ASP A 107 -5.03 14.77 12.47
C ASP A 107 -5.82 14.51 13.76
N PHE A 108 -6.86 13.66 13.71
CA PHE A 108 -7.61 13.30 14.92
C PHE A 108 -6.72 12.61 15.97
N ILE A 109 -5.91 11.64 15.55
CA ILE A 109 -4.96 10.94 16.45
C ILE A 109 -3.95 11.91 17.06
N LEU A 110 -3.46 12.87 16.26
CA LEU A 110 -2.49 13.88 16.73
C LEU A 110 -3.08 14.81 17.80
N PHE A 111 -4.33 15.25 17.61
CA PHE A 111 -4.98 16.19 18.53
C PHE A 111 -5.62 15.52 19.76
N TYR A 112 -6.06 14.26 19.61
CA TYR A 112 -6.80 13.53 20.65
C TYR A 112 -6.24 12.12 20.91
N PRO A 113 -4.93 11.98 21.21
CA PRO A 113 -4.28 10.66 21.28
C PRO A 113 -4.77 9.77 22.43
N ALA A 114 -5.33 10.40 23.48
CA ALA A 114 -5.82 9.69 24.68
C ALA A 114 -7.26 9.18 24.55
N MET A 115 -7.97 9.55 23.48
CA MET A 115 -9.35 9.10 23.28
C MET A 115 -9.38 7.65 22.72
N GLU A 116 -10.39 6.88 23.12
CA GLU A 116 -10.56 5.50 22.58
C GLU A 116 -10.74 5.50 21.06
N GLU A 117 -11.38 6.54 20.52
CA GLU A 117 -11.61 6.75 19.10
C GLU A 117 -10.31 6.96 18.30
N ALA A 118 -9.18 7.31 18.96
CA ALA A 118 -7.89 7.40 18.31
C ALA A 118 -7.42 6.01 17.81
N ALA A 119 -7.63 4.97 18.59
CA ALA A 119 -7.35 3.60 18.19
C ALA A 119 -8.27 3.15 17.04
N GLU A 120 -9.54 3.56 17.04
CA GLU A 120 -10.45 3.28 15.92
C GLU A 120 -10.00 4.03 14.66
N SER A 121 -9.58 5.28 14.78
CA SER A 121 -9.04 6.08 13.68
C SER A 121 -7.81 5.41 13.06
N GLN A 122 -6.87 4.91 13.89
CA GLN A 122 -5.69 4.19 13.40
C GLN A 122 -6.08 2.87 12.70
N LYS A 123 -7.12 2.18 13.22
CA LYS A 123 -7.68 1.00 12.55
C LYS A 123 -8.25 1.36 11.17
N ARG A 124 -8.98 2.48 11.04
CA ARG A 124 -9.53 2.93 9.76
C ARG A 124 -8.41 3.22 8.75
N ILE A 125 -7.32 3.86 9.17
CA ILE A 125 -6.14 4.09 8.32
C ILE A 125 -5.55 2.76 7.84
N CYS A 126 -5.35 1.81 8.74
CA CYS A 126 -4.90 0.46 8.39
C CYS A 126 -5.85 -0.20 7.37
N ASP A 127 -7.17 -0.13 7.57
CA ASP A 127 -8.19 -0.73 6.71
C ASP A 127 -8.24 -0.07 5.31
N ILE A 128 -8.00 1.24 5.21
CA ILE A 128 -7.88 1.97 3.92
C ILE A 128 -6.79 1.32 3.07
N HIS A 129 -5.59 1.15 3.62
CA HIS A 129 -4.48 0.58 2.85
C HIS A 129 -4.67 -0.90 2.54
N ILE A 130 -5.27 -1.68 3.46
CA ILE A 130 -5.66 -3.08 3.19
C ILE A 130 -6.62 -3.16 2.00
N GLY A 131 -7.62 -2.28 1.95
CA GLY A 131 -8.59 -2.23 0.85
C GLY A 131 -7.97 -1.86 -0.51
N LEU A 132 -6.80 -1.22 -0.49
CA LEU A 132 -6.05 -0.82 -1.68
C LEU A 132 -4.94 -1.82 -2.07
N MET A 133 -4.72 -2.89 -1.29
CA MET A 133 -3.72 -3.91 -1.61
C MET A 133 -4.05 -4.61 -2.92
N GLU A 134 -3.02 -4.84 -3.71
CA GLU A 134 -3.09 -5.58 -4.95
C GLU A 134 -2.48 -7.00 -4.81
N LYS A 135 -2.51 -7.78 -5.90
CA LYS A 135 -1.91 -9.13 -5.94
C LYS A 135 -0.39 -9.04 -5.80
N ALA A 136 0.24 -10.14 -5.40
CA ALA A 136 1.68 -10.23 -5.16
C ALA A 136 2.56 -9.91 -6.38
N ASP A 137 2.04 -10.03 -7.60
CA ASP A 137 2.73 -9.71 -8.85
C ASP A 137 2.62 -8.23 -9.26
N ARG A 138 2.01 -7.37 -8.41
CA ARG A 138 1.76 -5.96 -8.68
C ARG A 138 2.45 -5.05 -7.67
N ASP A 139 2.07 -3.76 -7.68
CA ASP A 139 2.60 -2.77 -6.75
C ASP A 139 2.24 -3.09 -5.29
N GLN A 140 3.27 -3.11 -4.44
CA GLN A 140 3.15 -3.43 -3.01
C GLN A 140 3.17 -2.18 -2.11
N ASN A 141 3.18 -0.97 -2.64
CA ASN A 141 3.24 0.25 -1.83
C ASN A 141 2.09 0.33 -0.82
N ASN A 142 0.87 -0.03 -1.23
CA ASN A 142 -0.27 -0.07 -0.31
C ASN A 142 -0.14 -1.18 0.74
N ALA A 143 0.42 -2.33 0.40
CA ALA A 143 0.66 -3.41 1.37
C ALA A 143 1.72 -3.02 2.40
N LEU A 144 2.81 -2.36 2.00
CA LEU A 144 3.83 -1.83 2.91
C LEU A 144 3.26 -0.75 3.83
N ARG A 145 2.43 0.15 3.29
CA ARG A 145 1.72 1.14 4.11
C ARG A 145 0.75 0.48 5.08
N ALA A 146 -0.02 -0.51 4.63
CA ALA A 146 -0.91 -1.28 5.48
C ALA A 146 -0.14 -1.94 6.64
N GLU A 147 1.01 -2.58 6.35
CA GLU A 147 1.86 -3.16 7.37
C GLU A 147 2.31 -2.12 8.39
N TYR A 148 2.78 -0.97 7.92
CA TYR A 148 3.22 0.11 8.78
C TYR A 148 2.09 0.63 9.68
N GLU A 149 0.96 1.02 9.11
CA GLU A 149 -0.15 1.63 9.86
C GLU A 149 -0.82 0.63 10.82
N CYS A 150 -0.89 -0.65 10.44
CA CYS A 150 -1.40 -1.68 11.35
C CYS A 150 -0.42 -1.96 12.50
N LYS A 151 0.90 -1.92 12.27
CA LYS A 151 1.92 -2.01 13.34
C LYS A 151 1.82 -0.81 14.29
N GLN A 152 1.55 0.40 13.77
CA GLN A 152 1.33 1.57 14.60
C GLN A 152 0.16 1.35 15.58
N LEU A 153 -0.96 0.76 15.13
CA LEU A 153 -2.08 0.46 16.02
C LEU A 153 -1.66 -0.45 17.17
N VAL A 154 -1.01 -1.57 16.87
CA VAL A 154 -0.59 -2.55 17.88
C VAL A 154 0.43 -1.94 18.86
N THR A 155 1.30 -1.05 18.37
CA THR A 155 2.37 -0.46 19.17
C THR A 155 1.87 0.73 20.00
N GLN A 156 1.05 1.61 19.42
CA GLN A 156 0.59 2.83 20.09
C GLN A 156 -0.62 2.58 21.00
N PHE A 157 -1.47 1.61 20.62
CA PHE A 157 -2.71 1.30 21.33
C PHE A 157 -2.79 -0.17 21.78
N PRO A 158 -1.82 -0.69 22.54
CA PRO A 158 -1.73 -2.12 22.85
C PRO A 158 -2.92 -2.67 23.66
N ASN A 159 -3.63 -1.81 24.36
CA ASN A 159 -4.81 -2.19 25.16
C ASN A 159 -6.14 -2.02 24.42
N SER A 160 -6.09 -1.64 23.14
CA SER A 160 -7.31 -1.45 22.35
C SER A 160 -7.97 -2.77 22.01
N LYS A 161 -9.31 -2.79 22.01
CA LYS A 161 -10.13 -3.94 21.56
C LYS A 161 -9.86 -4.35 20.10
N PHE A 162 -9.21 -3.49 19.31
CA PHE A 162 -8.91 -3.74 17.89
C PHE A 162 -7.59 -4.50 17.67
N VAL A 163 -6.76 -4.69 18.70
CA VAL A 163 -5.42 -5.27 18.58
C VAL A 163 -5.49 -6.68 18.01
N LEU A 164 -6.28 -7.59 18.56
CA LEU A 164 -6.38 -8.98 18.08
C LEU A 164 -6.80 -9.08 16.61
N GLU A 165 -7.78 -8.27 16.20
CA GLU A 165 -8.21 -8.21 14.80
C GLU A 165 -7.09 -7.69 13.90
N THR A 166 -6.36 -6.68 14.37
CA THR A 166 -5.27 -6.06 13.62
C THR A 166 -4.05 -6.97 13.50
N GLU A 167 -3.72 -7.72 14.54
CA GLU A 167 -2.66 -8.74 14.47
C GLU A 167 -2.95 -9.78 13.38
N GLN A 168 -4.19 -10.27 13.29
CA GLN A 168 -4.56 -11.17 12.21
C GLN A 168 -4.47 -10.50 10.81
N LYS A 169 -4.89 -9.23 10.70
CA LYS A 169 -4.71 -8.45 9.47
C LYS A 169 -3.23 -8.30 9.10
N LEU A 170 -2.36 -8.03 10.08
CA LEU A 170 -0.91 -7.97 9.89
C LEU A 170 -0.36 -9.29 9.37
N ARG A 171 -0.77 -10.44 9.92
CA ARG A 171 -0.39 -11.75 9.39
C ARG A 171 -0.75 -11.91 7.92
N ASN A 172 -1.96 -11.50 7.55
CA ASN A 172 -2.42 -11.56 6.18
C ASN A 172 -1.62 -10.63 5.25
N ILE A 173 -1.30 -9.42 5.71
CA ILE A 173 -0.48 -8.47 4.96
C ILE A 173 0.94 -9.03 4.75
N GLN A 174 1.54 -9.57 5.81
CA GLN A 174 2.88 -10.15 5.77
C GLN A 174 2.95 -11.37 4.84
N GLU A 175 1.90 -12.19 4.79
CA GLU A 175 1.79 -13.28 3.82
C GLU A 175 1.80 -12.77 2.37
N ALA A 176 1.06 -11.68 2.09
CA ALA A 176 1.02 -11.08 0.77
C ALA A 176 2.37 -10.46 0.36
N LEU A 177 3.03 -9.74 1.28
CA LEU A 177 4.35 -9.14 1.05
C LEU A 177 5.43 -10.22 0.84
N ALA A 178 5.43 -11.27 1.66
CA ALA A 178 6.33 -12.39 1.51
C ALA A 178 6.12 -13.12 0.18
N GLN A 179 4.87 -13.29 -0.24
CA GLN A 179 4.55 -13.88 -1.53
C GLN A 179 5.07 -13.03 -2.70
N ASN A 180 5.06 -11.70 -2.60
CA ASN A 180 5.65 -10.83 -3.62
C ASN A 180 7.17 -11.04 -3.71
N GLU A 181 7.89 -10.99 -2.58
CA GLU A 181 9.35 -11.21 -2.56
C GLU A 181 9.69 -12.63 -3.07
N MET A 182 8.85 -13.62 -2.75
CA MET A 182 9.00 -14.99 -3.25
C MET A 182 8.86 -15.07 -4.78
N VAL A 183 7.86 -14.40 -5.36
CA VAL A 183 7.64 -14.35 -6.82
C VAL A 183 8.85 -13.71 -7.52
N VAL A 184 9.38 -12.63 -6.96
CA VAL A 184 10.57 -11.95 -7.50
C VAL A 184 11.82 -12.84 -7.37
N GLY A 185 11.98 -13.51 -6.23
CA GLY A 185 13.10 -14.45 -5.98
C GLY A 185 13.07 -15.63 -6.96
N ASP A 186 11.91 -16.25 -7.11
CA ASP A 186 11.67 -17.36 -8.03
C ASP A 186 11.95 -16.98 -9.50
N TYR A 187 11.51 -15.77 -9.91
CA TYR A 187 11.84 -15.25 -11.24
C TYR A 187 13.36 -15.17 -11.47
N TYR A 188 14.12 -14.64 -10.52
CA TYR A 188 15.58 -14.56 -10.64
C TYR A 188 16.23 -15.95 -10.60
N HIS A 189 15.71 -16.88 -9.79
CA HIS A 189 16.15 -18.25 -9.73
C HIS A 189 16.03 -18.95 -11.11
N HIS A 190 14.86 -18.85 -11.73
CA HIS A 190 14.61 -19.40 -13.07
C HIS A 190 15.45 -18.73 -14.16
N LYS A 191 15.76 -17.45 -14.02
CA LYS A 191 16.65 -16.71 -14.94
C LYS A 191 18.14 -17.04 -14.75
N GLY A 192 18.50 -17.78 -13.71
CA GLY A 192 19.90 -18.10 -13.38
C GLY A 192 20.67 -16.92 -12.76
N ALA A 193 19.99 -15.83 -12.38
CA ALA A 193 20.59 -14.71 -11.66
C ALA A 193 20.72 -15.07 -10.16
N ASN A 194 21.55 -16.07 -9.89
CA ASN A 194 21.61 -16.76 -8.59
C ASN A 194 21.88 -15.83 -7.39
N ALA A 195 22.73 -14.81 -7.55
CA ALA A 195 23.01 -13.85 -6.47
C ALA A 195 21.77 -13.00 -6.12
N ALA A 196 21.03 -12.55 -7.14
CA ALA A 196 19.79 -11.81 -6.92
C ALA A 196 18.69 -12.70 -6.34
N ALA A 197 18.58 -13.94 -6.81
CA ALA A 197 17.64 -14.93 -6.29
C ALA A 197 17.88 -15.20 -4.80
N ALA A 198 19.13 -15.57 -4.44
CA ALA A 198 19.50 -15.85 -3.05
C ALA A 198 19.24 -14.66 -2.13
N ASN A 199 19.54 -13.43 -2.58
CA ASN A 199 19.26 -12.23 -1.80
C ASN A 199 17.77 -12.01 -1.55
N ARG A 200 16.91 -12.17 -2.57
CA ARG A 200 15.47 -12.01 -2.43
C ARG A 200 14.84 -13.11 -1.57
N LEU A 201 15.20 -14.37 -1.84
CA LEU A 201 14.67 -15.52 -1.12
C LEU A 201 15.10 -15.52 0.34
N GLY A 202 16.38 -15.16 0.64
CA GLY A 202 16.84 -14.97 2.01
C GLY A 202 16.14 -13.83 2.74
N ALA A 203 15.79 -12.73 2.03
CA ALA A 203 15.02 -11.64 2.59
C ALA A 203 13.60 -12.07 2.99
N VAL A 204 12.94 -12.96 2.21
CA VAL A 204 11.62 -13.53 2.56
C VAL A 204 11.65 -14.08 3.98
N VAL A 205 12.59 -14.96 4.25
CA VAL A 205 12.67 -15.66 5.55
C VAL A 205 13.15 -14.74 6.67
N GLY A 206 14.07 -13.84 6.33
CA GLY A 206 14.59 -12.86 7.28
C GLY A 206 13.54 -11.86 7.77
N GLN A 207 12.62 -11.45 6.90
CA GLN A 207 11.58 -10.46 7.20
C GLN A 207 10.26 -11.11 7.62
N TYR A 208 9.91 -12.23 6.98
CA TYR A 208 8.62 -12.91 7.16
C TYR A 208 8.81 -14.40 7.50
N PRO A 209 9.40 -14.74 8.66
CA PRO A 209 9.69 -16.13 9.01
C PRO A 209 8.43 -17.01 9.15
N LEU A 210 7.27 -16.39 9.33
CA LEU A 210 5.98 -17.06 9.44
C LEU A 210 5.27 -17.22 8.09
N PHE A 211 5.92 -16.86 6.99
CA PHE A 211 5.38 -17.07 5.64
C PHE A 211 5.07 -18.53 5.38
N SER A 212 3.92 -18.80 4.77
CA SER A 212 3.43 -20.17 4.56
C SER A 212 4.36 -21.07 3.72
N ARG A 213 5.24 -20.46 2.92
CA ARG A 213 6.21 -21.14 2.05
C ARG A 213 7.66 -20.73 2.36
N ALA A 214 7.94 -20.33 3.59
CA ALA A 214 9.28 -19.90 4.01
C ALA A 214 10.32 -21.05 3.88
N ASP A 215 9.91 -22.27 4.14
CA ASP A 215 10.71 -23.48 3.95
C ASP A 215 11.12 -23.69 2.48
N PHE A 216 10.18 -23.46 1.56
CA PHE A 216 10.46 -23.53 0.13
C PHE A 216 11.36 -22.39 -0.34
N ALA A 217 11.17 -21.18 0.18
CA ALA A 217 12.05 -20.05 -0.10
C ALA A 217 13.51 -20.34 0.31
N LEU A 218 13.73 -20.92 1.49
CA LEU A 218 15.06 -21.37 1.93
C LEU A 218 15.65 -22.44 1.03
N TRP A 219 14.84 -23.37 0.57
CA TRP A 219 15.29 -24.41 -0.36
C TRP A 219 15.78 -23.84 -1.69
N GLU A 220 15.03 -22.90 -2.28
CA GLU A 220 15.43 -22.22 -3.51
C GLU A 220 16.62 -21.28 -3.30
N GLU A 221 16.72 -20.62 -2.12
CA GLU A 221 17.90 -19.85 -1.70
C GLU A 221 19.14 -20.76 -1.70
N ALA A 222 19.07 -21.90 -1.03
CA ALA A 222 20.16 -22.86 -0.95
C ALA A 222 20.55 -23.39 -2.34
N ASP A 223 19.56 -23.64 -3.26
CA ASP A 223 19.85 -24.05 -4.61
C ASP A 223 20.53 -22.96 -5.45
N SER A 224 20.10 -21.70 -5.27
CA SER A 224 20.75 -20.55 -5.89
C SER A 224 22.19 -20.37 -5.40
N LEU A 225 22.43 -20.47 -4.09
CA LEU A 225 23.76 -20.38 -3.48
C LEU A 225 24.67 -21.51 -3.96
N ARG A 226 24.15 -22.74 -4.09
CA ARG A 226 24.87 -23.87 -4.66
C ARG A 226 25.36 -23.58 -6.08
N LYS A 227 24.49 -23.01 -6.92
CA LYS A 227 24.83 -22.62 -8.29
C LYS A 227 25.89 -21.53 -8.38
N MET A 228 26.10 -20.75 -7.30
CA MET A 228 27.18 -19.78 -7.19
C MET A 228 28.53 -20.40 -6.86
N GLY A 229 28.54 -21.65 -6.38
CA GLY A 229 29.74 -22.42 -6.13
C GLY A 229 30.44 -22.13 -4.81
N LYS A 230 31.77 -22.37 -4.76
CA LYS A 230 32.57 -22.35 -3.51
C LYS A 230 32.41 -21.12 -2.62
N PRO A 231 32.33 -19.86 -3.14
CA PRO A 231 32.23 -18.68 -2.27
C PRO A 231 30.93 -18.59 -1.50
N ALA A 232 29.88 -19.30 -1.95
CA ALA A 232 28.56 -19.29 -1.30
C ALA A 232 28.27 -20.56 -0.48
N ARG A 233 29.22 -21.49 -0.39
CA ARG A 233 29.05 -22.82 0.27
C ARG A 233 28.60 -22.70 1.72
N GLU A 234 29.18 -21.78 2.47
CA GLU A 234 28.83 -21.56 3.88
C GLU A 234 27.38 -21.07 4.02
N LYS A 235 26.97 -20.08 3.20
CA LYS A 235 25.59 -19.58 3.20
C LYS A 235 24.56 -20.62 2.72
N GLU A 236 24.95 -21.49 1.76
CA GLU A 236 24.12 -22.65 1.37
C GLU A 236 23.88 -23.54 2.60
N GLY A 237 24.93 -23.87 3.34
CA GLY A 237 24.80 -24.67 4.55
C GLY A 237 23.95 -24.01 5.63
N GLU A 238 24.10 -22.72 5.83
CA GLU A 238 23.25 -21.96 6.78
C GLU A 238 21.76 -22.01 6.40
N ALA A 239 21.43 -21.82 5.11
CA ALA A 239 20.04 -21.89 4.63
C ALA A 239 19.46 -23.31 4.84
N LEU A 240 20.23 -24.36 4.51
CA LEU A 240 19.82 -25.75 4.75
C LEU A 240 19.68 -26.07 6.24
N ALA A 241 20.59 -25.57 7.08
CA ALA A 241 20.52 -25.75 8.53
C ALA A 241 19.26 -25.08 9.13
N LYS A 242 18.89 -23.90 8.64
CA LYS A 242 17.62 -23.24 9.03
C LYS A 242 16.41 -24.09 8.69
N ILE A 243 16.37 -24.75 7.52
CA ILE A 243 15.24 -25.64 7.17
C ILE A 243 15.12 -26.76 8.21
N VAL A 244 16.22 -27.40 8.59
CA VAL A 244 16.21 -28.54 9.55
C VAL A 244 15.79 -28.09 10.94
N ARG A 245 16.30 -26.93 11.40
CA ARG A 245 16.09 -26.41 12.74
C ARG A 245 14.73 -25.73 12.91
N ASP A 246 14.39 -24.79 11.99
CA ASP A 246 13.28 -23.86 12.15
C ASP A 246 12.00 -24.32 11.42
N TYR A 247 12.14 -25.24 10.43
CA TYR A 247 11.01 -25.80 9.65
C TYR A 247 11.01 -27.34 9.63
N PRO A 248 11.05 -28.02 10.80
CA PRO A 248 11.28 -29.46 10.88
C PRO A 248 10.18 -30.34 10.29
N LEU A 249 8.98 -29.80 10.02
CA LEU A 249 7.88 -30.53 9.34
C LEU A 249 7.85 -30.26 7.83
N SER A 250 8.85 -29.57 7.28
CA SER A 250 8.97 -29.30 5.86
C SER A 250 9.30 -30.59 5.06
N PRO A 251 8.76 -30.76 3.85
CA PRO A 251 9.12 -31.84 2.95
C PRO A 251 10.61 -31.78 2.52
N TRP A 252 11.28 -30.64 2.71
CA TRP A 252 12.67 -30.43 2.30
C TRP A 252 13.70 -30.85 3.34
N VAL A 253 13.29 -31.24 4.55
CA VAL A 253 14.19 -31.57 5.69
C VAL A 253 15.17 -32.68 5.34
N GLU A 254 14.69 -33.81 4.80
CA GLU A 254 15.54 -34.96 4.51
C GLU A 254 16.54 -34.65 3.39
N GLN A 255 16.12 -33.90 2.38
CA GLN A 255 17.00 -33.43 1.32
C GLN A 255 18.05 -32.44 1.86
N SER A 256 17.66 -31.55 2.77
CA SER A 256 18.55 -30.60 3.43
C SER A 256 19.61 -31.30 4.27
N LYS A 257 19.23 -32.32 5.06
CA LYS A 257 20.17 -33.14 5.83
C LYS A 257 21.17 -33.85 4.92
N LYS A 258 20.73 -34.41 3.79
CA LYS A 258 21.62 -35.06 2.82
C LYS A 258 22.64 -34.06 2.26
N ARG A 259 22.17 -32.87 1.84
CA ARG A 259 23.07 -31.83 1.29
C ARG A 259 24.02 -31.29 2.32
N LEU A 260 23.62 -31.15 3.61
CA LEU A 260 24.52 -30.75 4.70
C LEU A 260 25.63 -31.77 4.90
N LYS A 261 25.34 -33.10 4.80
CA LYS A 261 26.38 -34.16 4.84
C LYS A 261 27.34 -34.05 3.66
N ASP A 262 26.83 -33.80 2.45
CA ASP A 262 27.66 -33.63 1.25
C ASP A 262 28.57 -32.38 1.36
N LEU A 263 28.10 -31.37 2.10
CA LEU A 263 28.87 -30.16 2.42
C LEU A 263 29.83 -30.34 3.60
N GLU A 264 29.81 -31.48 4.28
CA GLU A 264 30.59 -31.76 5.53
C GLU A 264 30.25 -30.75 6.64
N MET A 265 29.01 -30.28 6.70
CA MET A 265 28.52 -29.33 7.70
C MET A 265 27.70 -30.02 8.78
N PRO A 266 27.68 -29.49 10.01
CA PRO A 266 26.90 -30.07 11.09
C PRO A 266 25.42 -30.00 10.80
N ILE A 267 24.70 -31.08 11.11
CA ILE A 267 23.23 -31.15 11.00
C ILE A 267 22.65 -30.69 12.34
N PRO A 268 21.93 -29.57 12.40
CA PRO A 268 21.32 -29.10 13.65
C PRO A 268 20.17 -30.02 14.08
N GLU A 269 19.94 -30.07 15.39
CA GLU A 269 18.70 -30.67 15.91
C GLU A 269 17.50 -29.79 15.65
N PRO A 270 16.32 -30.38 15.36
CA PRO A 270 15.07 -29.63 15.21
C PRO A 270 14.68 -28.92 16.51
N ASP A 271 14.26 -27.66 16.42
CA ASP A 271 13.73 -26.94 17.57
C ASP A 271 12.31 -27.50 17.94
N PRO A 272 12.12 -28.01 19.16
CA PRO A 272 10.81 -28.50 19.59
C PRO A 272 9.70 -27.43 19.53
N ARG A 273 10.06 -26.16 19.74
CA ARG A 273 9.12 -25.02 19.62
C ARG A 273 8.69 -24.81 18.17
N ALA A 274 9.62 -24.94 17.22
CA ALA A 274 9.34 -24.86 15.80
C ALA A 274 8.40 -25.99 15.34
N ILE A 275 8.56 -27.21 15.88
CA ILE A 275 7.63 -28.32 15.59
C ILE A 275 6.22 -27.98 16.06
N ALA A 276 6.07 -27.53 17.30
CA ALA A 276 4.77 -27.17 17.86
C ALA A 276 4.12 -26.01 17.07
N HIS A 277 4.90 -24.99 16.74
CA HIS A 277 4.47 -23.84 15.99
C HIS A 277 4.03 -24.24 14.57
N MET A 278 4.81 -25.02 13.84
CA MET A 278 4.43 -25.46 12.48
C MET A 278 3.15 -26.31 12.47
N ARG A 279 2.94 -27.16 13.47
CA ARG A 279 1.67 -27.92 13.60
C ARG A 279 0.51 -26.96 13.78
N PHE A 280 0.64 -26.02 14.71
CA PHE A 280 -0.39 -25.02 14.96
C PHE A 280 -0.71 -24.21 13.69
N GLU A 281 0.31 -23.73 12.96
CA GLU A 281 0.17 -23.01 11.71
C GLU A 281 -0.57 -23.85 10.65
N GLN A 282 -0.21 -25.13 10.47
CA GLN A 282 -0.83 -26.02 9.50
C GLN A 282 -2.32 -26.31 9.82
N GLU A 283 -2.65 -26.47 11.10
CA GLU A 283 -4.02 -26.72 11.56
C GLU A 283 -4.92 -25.49 11.42
N ASN A 284 -4.33 -24.30 11.59
CA ASN A 284 -5.08 -23.02 11.59
C ASN A 284 -5.09 -22.31 10.23
N ARG A 285 -4.48 -22.87 9.17
CA ARG A 285 -4.58 -22.33 7.82
C ARG A 285 -5.98 -22.45 7.24
N THR A 286 -6.37 -21.47 6.42
CA THR A 286 -7.67 -21.50 5.74
C THR A 286 -7.64 -22.49 4.59
N LYS A 287 -8.41 -23.59 4.71
CA LYS A 287 -8.59 -24.54 3.61
C LYS A 287 -9.57 -23.96 2.60
N LEU A 288 -9.06 -23.53 1.44
CA LEU A 288 -9.93 -23.08 0.34
C LEU A 288 -10.67 -24.29 -0.27
N SER A 289 -11.96 -24.11 -0.56
CA SER A 289 -12.70 -25.07 -1.40
C SER A 289 -12.16 -25.03 -2.83
N LEU A 290 -12.35 -26.12 -3.58
CA LEU A 290 -11.90 -26.20 -4.98
C LEU A 290 -12.43 -25.03 -5.81
N LEU A 291 -13.72 -24.70 -5.68
CA LEU A 291 -14.32 -23.56 -6.40
C LEU A 291 -13.72 -22.22 -5.98
N ALA A 292 -13.39 -22.04 -4.69
CA ALA A 292 -12.77 -20.82 -4.20
C ALA A 292 -11.33 -20.66 -4.75
N ARG A 293 -10.61 -21.76 -4.94
CA ARG A 293 -9.28 -21.80 -5.54
C ARG A 293 -9.34 -21.43 -7.02
N ASP A 294 -10.28 -22.03 -7.77
CA ASP A 294 -10.43 -21.74 -9.18
C ASP A 294 -10.90 -20.30 -9.47
N THR A 295 -11.63 -19.68 -8.55
CA THR A 295 -12.08 -18.28 -8.69
C THR A 295 -11.11 -17.27 -8.09
N GLN A 296 -10.00 -17.69 -7.48
CA GLN A 296 -9.03 -16.79 -6.86
C GLN A 296 -8.43 -15.78 -7.86
N PHE A 297 -8.26 -16.18 -9.12
CA PHE A 297 -7.73 -15.29 -10.15
C PHE A 297 -8.65 -14.09 -10.47
N LEU A 298 -9.96 -14.20 -10.19
CA LEU A 298 -10.94 -13.12 -10.37
C LEU A 298 -10.89 -12.10 -9.24
N LYS A 299 -10.35 -12.44 -8.07
CA LYS A 299 -10.25 -11.53 -6.94
C LYS A 299 -9.20 -10.46 -7.21
N ARG A 300 -9.50 -9.21 -6.83
CA ARG A 300 -8.58 -8.08 -6.98
C ARG A 300 -7.43 -8.12 -5.99
N GLY A 301 -7.72 -8.48 -4.74
CA GLY A 301 -6.74 -8.50 -3.65
C GLY A 301 -5.80 -9.70 -3.69
N PRO A 302 -4.76 -9.69 -2.82
CA PRO A 302 -3.80 -10.79 -2.69
C PRO A 302 -4.43 -12.07 -2.14
N ASP A 303 -3.77 -13.19 -2.40
CA ASP A 303 -4.11 -14.46 -1.75
C ASP A 303 -3.43 -14.54 -0.38
N VAL A 304 -4.23 -14.49 0.66
CA VAL A 304 -3.78 -14.58 2.05
C VAL A 304 -4.22 -15.89 2.73
N SER A 305 -4.69 -16.87 1.95
CA SER A 305 -5.18 -18.14 2.48
C SER A 305 -4.08 -18.97 3.16
N GLY A 306 -2.81 -18.74 2.79
CA GLY A 306 -1.65 -19.35 3.41
C GLY A 306 -1.39 -18.88 4.84
N ALA A 307 -1.83 -17.69 5.20
CA ALA A 307 -1.66 -17.17 6.56
C ALA A 307 -2.51 -17.98 7.56
N ALA A 308 -1.87 -18.43 8.63
CA ALA A 308 -2.61 -19.07 9.71
C ALA A 308 -3.43 -18.04 10.50
N LYS A 309 -4.53 -18.48 11.06
CA LYS A 309 -5.36 -17.67 11.97
C LYS A 309 -4.76 -17.68 13.39
N SER A 310 -3.52 -17.24 13.50
CA SER A 310 -2.75 -17.29 14.75
C SER A 310 -2.74 -15.95 15.50
N GLY A 311 -3.01 -14.85 14.82
CA GLY A 311 -2.97 -13.52 15.39
C GLY A 311 -1.58 -13.06 15.88
N MET A 312 -0.50 -13.73 15.54
CA MET A 312 0.85 -13.38 15.98
C MET A 312 1.72 -12.93 14.79
N PRO A 313 1.70 -11.64 14.43
CA PRO A 313 2.50 -11.11 13.34
C PRO A 313 3.97 -10.92 13.75
N THR A 314 4.86 -10.85 12.77
CA THR A 314 6.23 -10.41 12.99
C THR A 314 6.27 -8.90 13.12
N MET A 315 6.79 -8.41 14.28
CA MET A 315 6.86 -6.96 14.55
C MET A 315 8.17 -6.32 14.10
N THR A 316 9.09 -7.09 13.51
CA THR A 316 10.37 -6.57 13.00
C THR A 316 10.16 -5.61 11.84
N THR A 317 10.98 -4.55 11.79
CA THR A 317 11.00 -3.66 10.63
C THR A 317 11.72 -4.31 9.47
N PRO A 318 11.15 -4.34 8.26
CA PRO A 318 11.83 -4.87 7.09
C PRO A 318 13.15 -4.13 6.85
N LYS A 319 14.24 -4.87 6.69
CA LYS A 319 15.54 -4.32 6.30
C LYS A 319 15.67 -4.38 4.79
N ALA A 320 16.21 -3.32 4.18
CA ALA A 320 16.54 -3.35 2.77
C ALA A 320 17.53 -4.49 2.48
N SER A 321 17.21 -5.33 1.50
CA SER A 321 18.12 -6.39 1.10
C SER A 321 19.25 -5.84 0.25
N VAL A 322 20.51 -6.15 0.65
CA VAL A 322 21.69 -5.76 -0.13
C VAL A 322 22.09 -6.94 -1.02
N PRO A 323 22.16 -6.77 -2.34
CA PRO A 323 22.58 -7.83 -3.25
C PRO A 323 23.96 -8.37 -2.89
N LEU A 324 24.13 -9.70 -2.86
CA LEU A 324 25.40 -10.37 -2.56
C LEU A 324 26.53 -10.00 -3.54
N SER A 325 26.17 -9.56 -4.74
CA SER A 325 27.11 -9.13 -5.79
C SER A 325 27.58 -7.68 -5.65
N VAL A 326 26.99 -6.89 -4.76
CA VAL A 326 27.41 -5.50 -4.52
C VAL A 326 28.49 -5.51 -3.44
N PRO A 327 29.74 -5.12 -3.75
CA PRO A 327 30.76 -4.96 -2.73
C PRO A 327 30.30 -3.89 -1.73
N ILE A 328 30.31 -4.21 -0.46
CA ILE A 328 30.08 -3.20 0.58
C ILE A 328 31.25 -2.22 0.46
N PRO A 329 31.05 -0.91 0.23
CA PRO A 329 32.14 0.03 0.20
C PRO A 329 32.90 -0.09 1.52
N ALA A 330 34.21 -0.35 1.43
CA ALA A 330 35.05 -0.34 2.60
C ALA A 330 34.89 1.04 3.25
N SER A 331 34.37 1.06 4.50
CA SER A 331 34.28 2.31 5.23
C SER A 331 35.68 2.87 5.34
N THR A 332 35.94 4.03 4.76
CA THR A 332 37.21 4.76 4.85
C THR A 332 37.41 5.36 6.24
N ALA A 333 36.89 4.72 7.26
CA ALA A 333 37.19 5.03 8.64
C ALA A 333 38.36 4.15 9.12
N ALA A 334 39.56 4.55 8.72
CA ALA A 334 40.78 4.14 9.39
C ALA A 334 40.78 4.74 10.82
N THR A 335 40.14 4.08 11.75
CA THR A 335 40.49 4.18 13.17
C THR A 335 40.08 2.86 13.84
N ASN A 336 41.11 2.21 14.38
CA ASN A 336 41.15 1.02 15.18
C ASN A 336 39.88 0.77 16.03
N THR A 337 38.95 0.02 15.49
CA THR A 337 37.96 -0.72 16.28
C THR A 337 37.42 -1.88 15.43
N THR A 338 37.32 -3.03 16.07
CA THR A 338 36.86 -4.33 15.61
C THR A 338 35.74 -4.29 14.54
N PRO A 339 35.77 -5.22 13.54
CA PRO A 339 34.78 -5.26 12.51
C PRO A 339 33.41 -5.61 13.10
N VAL A 340 32.54 -4.61 13.20
CA VAL A 340 31.13 -4.82 13.51
C VAL A 340 30.43 -5.11 12.20
N THR A 341 29.92 -6.30 12.06
CA THR A 341 29.07 -6.77 10.96
C THR A 341 27.89 -5.82 10.72
N GLY A 342 27.96 -5.11 9.60
CA GLY A 342 26.84 -4.70 8.74
C GLY A 342 25.64 -4.01 9.36
N VAL A 343 25.82 -3.07 10.29
CA VAL A 343 24.80 -2.08 10.64
C VAL A 343 25.40 -0.72 10.33
N ASN A 344 24.80 0.03 9.41
CA ASN A 344 25.06 1.47 9.29
C ASN A 344 24.50 2.14 10.54
N ASP A 345 25.25 2.05 11.63
CA ASP A 345 25.03 2.88 12.80
C ASP A 345 25.43 4.30 12.41
N VAL A 346 24.45 5.14 12.17
CA VAL A 346 24.67 6.59 12.10
C VAL A 346 24.95 7.02 13.54
N THR A 347 26.22 6.92 13.94
CA THR A 347 26.70 7.50 15.19
C THR A 347 26.60 9.02 15.04
N ILE A 348 25.58 9.60 15.66
CA ILE A 348 25.55 11.03 15.92
C ILE A 348 26.59 11.29 16.98
N ALA A 349 27.83 11.57 16.55
CA ALA A 349 28.84 12.08 17.46
C ALA A 349 28.45 13.53 17.82
N PRO A 350 28.42 13.92 19.12
CA PRO A 350 28.26 15.31 19.48
C PRO A 350 29.43 16.08 18.87
N VAL A 351 29.11 17.08 18.00
CA VAL A 351 30.11 17.96 17.43
C VAL A 351 30.72 18.76 18.60
N ALA A 352 31.93 18.39 19.00
CA ALA A 352 32.74 19.22 19.87
C ALA A 352 32.90 20.58 19.18
N ASN A 353 32.72 21.68 19.92
CA ASN A 353 32.70 23.08 19.50
C ASN A 353 33.77 23.46 18.43
N GLY A 354 33.61 22.95 17.24
CA GLY A 354 34.40 23.27 16.06
C GLY A 354 33.44 23.69 14.96
N THR A 355 33.80 24.73 14.21
CA THR A 355 33.08 25.23 13.06
C THR A 355 32.54 24.08 12.19
N SER A 356 31.23 24.06 11.98
CA SER A 356 30.55 23.07 11.14
C SER A 356 31.20 23.07 9.73
N ALA A 357 31.28 21.91 9.08
CA ALA A 357 31.74 21.81 7.69
C ALA A 357 30.87 22.63 6.72
N LEU A 358 29.69 23.04 7.14
CA LEU A 358 28.79 23.97 6.45
C LEU A 358 29.28 25.42 6.58
N ASP A 359 30.02 25.76 7.67
CA ASP A 359 30.52 27.12 7.91
C ASP A 359 31.87 27.37 7.20
N THR A 360 32.56 26.33 6.71
CA THR A 360 33.87 26.40 6.06
C THR A 360 33.83 26.44 4.54
N LYS A 361 32.69 26.19 3.90
CA LYS A 361 32.51 26.35 2.46
C LYS A 361 31.44 27.41 2.22
N PRO A 362 31.76 28.47 1.44
CA PRO A 362 30.76 29.46 1.07
C PRO A 362 29.62 28.75 0.30
N ASP A 363 28.38 29.10 0.66
CA ASP A 363 27.19 28.56 0.01
C ASP A 363 27.31 28.83 -1.52
N ALA A 364 27.13 27.79 -2.33
CA ALA A 364 27.17 27.89 -3.79
C ALA A 364 26.17 28.91 -4.36
N ARG A 365 25.19 29.33 -3.56
CA ARG A 365 24.22 30.38 -3.88
C ARG A 365 24.78 31.79 -3.68
N THR A 366 25.85 31.95 -2.89
CA THR A 366 26.49 33.26 -2.61
C THR A 366 27.75 33.48 -3.44
N THR A 367 28.27 32.46 -4.14
CA THR A 367 29.41 32.59 -5.05
C THR A 367 28.91 33.00 -6.44
N LEU A 368 29.15 34.24 -6.81
CA LEU A 368 28.95 34.70 -8.18
C LEU A 368 29.87 33.90 -9.14
N PRO A 369 29.38 33.48 -10.32
CA PRO A 369 30.24 32.82 -11.31
C PRO A 369 31.37 33.72 -11.71
N ALA A 370 32.55 33.19 -11.97
CA ALA A 370 33.83 33.88 -12.20
C ALA A 370 33.82 34.92 -13.31
N ASN A 371 32.76 35.07 -14.10
CA ASN A 371 32.55 36.02 -15.17
C ASN A 371 31.42 37.04 -14.90
N ALA A 372 30.93 37.17 -13.68
CA ALA A 372 29.92 38.18 -13.34
C ALA A 372 30.62 39.53 -13.17
N LYS A 373 30.32 40.49 -14.03
CA LYS A 373 30.78 41.89 -13.95
C LYS A 373 30.23 42.49 -12.64
N PRO A 374 31.06 43.21 -11.83
CA PRO A 374 30.57 43.84 -10.61
C PRO A 374 29.42 44.79 -10.91
N ALA A 375 28.33 44.68 -10.14
CA ALA A 375 27.21 45.59 -10.27
C ALA A 375 27.64 46.99 -9.78
N ASP A 376 27.32 48.00 -10.58
CA ASP A 376 27.59 49.42 -10.29
C ASP A 376 26.77 49.87 -9.06
N PRO A 377 27.38 50.38 -8.00
CA PRO A 377 26.67 50.75 -6.77
C PRO A 377 25.71 51.93 -6.91
N ASN A 378 25.62 52.55 -8.11
CA ASN A 378 24.75 53.68 -8.39
C ASN A 378 23.55 53.38 -9.32
N ALA A 379 23.24 52.13 -9.60
CA ALA A 379 22.04 51.80 -10.36
C ALA A 379 20.79 51.97 -9.48
N ALA A 380 19.93 52.87 -9.91
CA ALA A 380 18.66 53.18 -9.23
C ALA A 380 17.79 51.92 -9.08
N LYS A 381 17.21 51.78 -7.87
CA LYS A 381 16.30 50.74 -7.46
C LYS A 381 15.11 50.67 -8.42
N PRO A 382 14.80 49.54 -9.05
CA PRO A 382 13.63 49.46 -9.90
C PRO A 382 12.35 49.48 -9.05
N GLU A 383 11.41 50.29 -9.48
CA GLU A 383 10.05 50.46 -8.98
C GLU A 383 9.24 49.14 -9.16
N PRO A 384 8.35 48.77 -8.25
CA PRO A 384 7.58 47.49 -8.37
C PRO A 384 6.62 47.59 -9.56
N ALA A 385 6.75 46.65 -10.50
CA ALA A 385 5.89 46.51 -11.64
C ALA A 385 4.46 46.21 -11.25
N LYS A 386 3.48 46.98 -11.78
CA LYS A 386 2.05 46.72 -11.75
C LYS A 386 1.73 45.38 -12.42
N PRO A 387 0.73 44.64 -11.96
CA PRO A 387 0.30 43.40 -12.61
C PRO A 387 -0.30 43.70 -13.99
N GLU A 388 0.30 43.15 -15.03
CA GLU A 388 -0.23 43.14 -16.38
C GLU A 388 -1.39 42.15 -16.49
N GLU A 389 -2.50 42.65 -17.03
CA GLU A 389 -3.71 41.97 -17.40
C GLU A 389 -3.43 40.97 -18.54
N VAL A 390 -3.60 39.67 -18.29
CA VAL A 390 -3.39 38.62 -19.30
C VAL A 390 -4.59 38.62 -20.25
N THR A 391 -4.42 39.26 -21.41
CA THR A 391 -5.34 39.08 -22.53
C THR A 391 -5.12 37.73 -23.19
N ALA A 392 -6.19 36.96 -23.28
CA ALA A 392 -6.27 35.69 -23.98
C ALA A 392 -5.94 35.86 -25.48
N ALA A 393 -4.91 35.19 -25.94
CA ALA A 393 -4.64 35.00 -27.36
C ALA A 393 -4.75 33.53 -27.74
N ALA A 394 -5.55 33.35 -28.75
CA ALA A 394 -6.14 32.17 -29.35
C ALA A 394 -5.21 30.95 -29.59
N ALA A 395 -5.85 29.82 -29.45
CA ALA A 395 -5.45 28.48 -29.83
C ALA A 395 -4.89 28.32 -31.23
N GLY A 396 -3.72 27.72 -31.34
CA GLY A 396 -3.22 27.07 -32.55
C GLY A 396 -3.57 25.58 -32.50
N ALA A 397 -4.48 25.17 -33.34
CA ALA A 397 -4.91 23.78 -33.49
C ALA A 397 -3.81 22.94 -34.17
N ASN A 398 -3.34 21.90 -33.50
CA ASN A 398 -2.61 20.82 -34.15
C ASN A 398 -3.56 19.63 -34.36
N LYS A 399 -3.85 19.40 -35.63
CA LYS A 399 -4.68 18.32 -36.18
C LYS A 399 -3.82 17.05 -36.28
N PRO A 400 -4.25 15.88 -35.77
CA PRO A 400 -3.52 14.65 -36.02
C PRO A 400 -3.87 14.10 -37.41
N ALA A 401 -2.83 13.61 -38.11
CA ALA A 401 -2.89 13.00 -39.41
C ALA A 401 -3.69 11.69 -39.41
N ALA A 402 -4.56 11.56 -40.37
CA ALA A 402 -5.37 10.38 -40.63
C ALA A 402 -4.49 9.21 -41.14
N ALA A 403 -4.55 8.07 -40.48
CA ALA A 403 -3.97 6.82 -40.97
C ALA A 403 -4.99 6.08 -41.82
N ASP A 404 -4.54 5.76 -43.01
CA ASP A 404 -5.19 5.12 -44.14
C ASP A 404 -5.68 3.70 -43.82
N LYS A 405 -7.00 3.44 -44.00
CA LYS A 405 -7.60 2.13 -43.88
C LYS A 405 -7.51 1.39 -45.19
N LYS A 406 -6.54 0.48 -45.36
CA LYS A 406 -6.58 -0.55 -46.39
C LYS A 406 -7.50 -1.70 -45.99
N LYS A 407 -8.65 -1.79 -46.65
CA LYS A 407 -9.53 -2.95 -46.69
C LYS A 407 -8.79 -4.16 -47.28
N LYS A 408 -8.68 -5.27 -46.56
CA LYS A 408 -8.38 -6.59 -47.12
C LYS A 408 -9.59 -7.49 -47.07
N LYS A 409 -9.98 -7.94 -48.25
CA LYS A 409 -11.11 -8.80 -48.60
C LYS A 409 -11.03 -10.17 -47.92
N LYS A 410 -12.17 -10.56 -47.40
CA LYS A 410 -12.53 -11.90 -46.92
C LYS A 410 -12.46 -12.92 -48.09
N LYS A 411 -11.75 -14.05 -47.88
CA LYS A 411 -11.88 -15.23 -48.70
C LYS A 411 -12.31 -16.39 -47.80
N THR A 412 -13.51 -16.82 -48.02
CA THR A 412 -14.13 -18.03 -47.47
C THR A 412 -13.51 -19.26 -48.10
N GLY A 413 -13.06 -20.19 -47.30
CA GLY A 413 -12.68 -21.53 -47.70
C GLY A 413 -13.33 -22.53 -46.75
N LYS A 414 -14.30 -23.22 -47.30
CA LYS A 414 -15.05 -24.33 -46.72
C LYS A 414 -14.25 -25.59 -47.02
N THR A 415 -13.97 -26.43 -46.06
CA THR A 415 -13.64 -27.85 -46.29
C THR A 415 -14.11 -28.70 -45.12
N ASP A 416 -14.66 -29.79 -45.50
CA ASP A 416 -15.55 -30.74 -44.90
C ASP A 416 -14.93 -31.65 -43.81
N LEU A 417 -15.88 -32.21 -43.10
CA LEU A 417 -15.80 -33.37 -42.22
C LEU A 417 -15.05 -34.56 -42.82
N THR A 418 -14.27 -35.26 -41.98
CA THR A 418 -14.31 -36.73 -41.96
C THR A 418 -14.11 -37.24 -40.53
N LYS A 419 -15.10 -38.02 -40.10
CA LYS A 419 -15.09 -38.96 -38.97
C LYS A 419 -13.99 -39.98 -39.10
N THR A 420 -13.36 -40.35 -38.01
CA THR A 420 -12.94 -41.76 -37.83
C THR A 420 -12.98 -42.10 -36.34
N THR A 421 -13.83 -43.02 -36.00
CA THR A 421 -13.94 -43.88 -34.84
C THR A 421 -12.92 -44.99 -34.87
N SER A 422 -12.34 -45.38 -33.76
CA SER A 422 -12.12 -46.73 -33.19
C SER A 422 -11.10 -46.63 -32.08
N SER A 423 -11.43 -46.96 -30.80
CA SER A 423 -11.50 -48.30 -30.19
C SER A 423 -10.16 -48.88 -29.78
N GLN A 424 -10.05 -49.10 -28.45
CA GLN A 424 -9.36 -50.18 -27.74
C GLN A 424 -7.80 -50.21 -27.83
N GLU A 425 -7.14 -50.07 -26.70
CA GLU A 425 -6.90 -51.03 -25.62
C GLU A 425 -6.45 -50.30 -24.34
#